data_52177a1dc4e76671cd5ec2967746dd0e
#
_entry.id   52177a1dc4e76671cd5ec2967746dd0e
#
_cell.length_a   1.000
_cell.length_b   1.000
_cell.length_c   1.000
_cell.angle_alpha   90.00
_cell.angle_beta   90.00
_cell.angle_gamma   90.00
#
_symmetry.space_group_name_H-M   'P 1'
#
loop_
_entity.id
_entity.type
_entity.pdbx_description
1 polymer ?
#
loop_
_entity_poly.entity_id
_entity_poly.type
_entity_poly.pdbx_seq_one_letter_code
_entity_poly.pdbx_strand_id
1 'polypeptide(L)'
;MKKVSIVFYISVAILALLVLAGVTMPAKLEHVTSSLQNSITNTFGWYYLIVVTLFVIVCLYLLVSPIGRIKLGKQEDKPEFSRPTWLAMLFSAGMGIGLVFYGTAEPISHYAISSPTGETGTDQAMKDAMRFTFFHWGIHAWAIYGIIALSLAYFTFRKGERSLISATLKPVMGKHAEGLVGKIIDIIAVIATVIGVATTLGFGAVQINGGLSYLFNVPSNLTSQFLIILVVTILFIVSALTGVLLVMIIVASRHRSVTSCKAVLS
;
A
#
# COMPACT_ATOMS: atom_id res chain seq x y z
N MET A 1 0.32 -28.83 15.13
CA MET A 1 0.32 -27.97 13.94
C MET A 1 -0.95 -27.14 13.92
N LYS A 2 -0.86 -25.81 13.88
CA LYS A 2 -2.07 -24.96 13.74
C LYS A 2 -2.68 -25.24 12.36
N LYS A 3 -3.96 -25.58 12.31
CA LYS A 3 -4.67 -25.80 11.03
C LYS A 3 -4.67 -24.49 10.24
N VAL A 4 -4.26 -24.56 8.98
CA VAL A 4 -4.29 -23.40 8.06
C VAL A 4 -5.76 -22.99 7.86
N SER A 5 -6.02 -21.69 7.84
CA SER A 5 -7.38 -21.15 7.72
C SER A 5 -7.97 -21.43 6.33
N ILE A 6 -9.28 -21.64 6.27
CA ILE A 6 -10.01 -21.74 4.99
C ILE A 6 -9.87 -20.48 4.14
N VAL A 7 -9.71 -19.31 4.76
CA VAL A 7 -9.42 -18.03 4.09
C VAL A 7 -8.16 -18.15 3.24
N PHE A 8 -7.10 -18.77 3.78
CA PHE A 8 -5.86 -18.98 3.04
C PHE A 8 -6.06 -19.80 1.78
N TYR A 9 -6.70 -20.97 1.89
CA TYR A 9 -6.91 -21.87 0.74
C TYR A 9 -7.75 -21.22 -0.37
N ILE A 10 -8.84 -20.53 0.01
CA ILE A 10 -9.71 -19.87 -0.97
C ILE A 10 -8.96 -18.69 -1.62
N SER A 11 -8.24 -17.88 -0.85
CA SER A 11 -7.47 -16.75 -1.40
C SER A 11 -6.38 -17.24 -2.37
N VAL A 12 -5.63 -18.28 -2.00
CA VAL A 12 -4.61 -18.86 -2.88
C VAL A 12 -5.23 -19.42 -4.16
N ALA A 13 -6.37 -20.12 -4.07
CA ALA A 13 -7.05 -20.65 -5.24
C ALA A 13 -7.51 -19.52 -6.20
N ILE A 14 -8.11 -18.47 -5.68
CA ILE A 14 -8.54 -17.30 -6.48
C ILE A 14 -7.33 -16.60 -7.12
N LEU A 15 -6.27 -16.36 -6.36
CA LEU A 15 -5.06 -15.74 -6.87
C LEU A 15 -4.38 -16.60 -7.95
N ALA A 16 -4.33 -17.91 -7.77
CA ALA A 16 -3.79 -18.83 -8.78
C ALA A 16 -4.61 -18.79 -10.08
N LEU A 17 -5.94 -18.74 -9.98
CA LEU A 17 -6.81 -18.58 -11.14
C LEU A 17 -6.61 -17.23 -11.84
N LEU A 18 -6.46 -16.14 -11.09
CA LEU A 18 -6.17 -14.82 -11.66
C LEU A 18 -4.81 -14.78 -12.38
N VAL A 19 -3.77 -15.38 -11.79
CA VAL A 19 -2.45 -15.50 -12.42
C VAL A 19 -2.54 -16.34 -13.69
N LEU A 20 -3.23 -17.48 -13.64
CA LEU A 20 -3.43 -18.34 -14.82
C LEU A 20 -4.18 -17.58 -15.94
N ALA A 21 -5.24 -16.86 -15.60
CA ALA A 21 -5.98 -16.03 -16.55
C ALA A 21 -5.11 -14.90 -17.14
N GLY A 22 -4.28 -14.26 -16.31
CA GLY A 22 -3.34 -13.21 -16.76
C GLY A 22 -2.27 -13.72 -17.73
N VAL A 23 -1.80 -14.97 -17.53
CA VAL A 23 -0.81 -15.58 -18.41
C VAL A 23 -1.44 -16.13 -19.70
N THR A 24 -2.62 -16.75 -19.62
CA THR A 24 -3.24 -17.44 -20.75
C THR A 24 -4.14 -16.53 -21.60
N MET A 25 -4.78 -15.55 -20.99
CA MET A 25 -5.77 -14.68 -21.62
C MET A 25 -5.66 -13.21 -21.16
N PRO A 26 -4.49 -12.56 -21.30
CA PRO A 26 -4.26 -11.22 -20.75
C PRO A 26 -5.25 -10.17 -21.26
N ALA A 27 -5.49 -10.11 -22.56
CA ALA A 27 -6.41 -9.14 -23.16
C ALA A 27 -7.86 -9.33 -22.68
N LYS A 28 -8.32 -10.57 -22.49
CA LYS A 28 -9.66 -10.84 -21.99
C LYS A 28 -9.79 -10.43 -20.51
N LEU A 29 -8.75 -10.73 -19.71
CA LEU A 29 -8.71 -10.33 -18.31
C LEU A 29 -8.73 -8.80 -18.18
N GLU A 30 -7.92 -8.10 -18.96
CA GLU A 30 -7.88 -6.63 -19.02
C GLU A 30 -9.26 -6.05 -19.39
N HIS A 31 -9.89 -6.56 -20.43
CA HIS A 31 -11.22 -6.11 -20.83
C HIS A 31 -12.27 -6.29 -19.73
N VAL A 32 -12.29 -7.47 -19.07
CA VAL A 32 -13.25 -7.76 -18.00
C VAL A 32 -13.00 -6.87 -16.79
N THR A 33 -11.74 -6.74 -16.35
CA THR A 33 -11.40 -5.91 -15.18
C THR A 33 -11.64 -4.43 -15.42
N SER A 34 -11.31 -3.91 -16.61
CA SER A 34 -11.60 -2.52 -16.98
C SER A 34 -13.10 -2.23 -17.07
N SER A 35 -13.88 -3.15 -17.65
CA SER A 35 -15.34 -3.03 -17.70
C SER A 35 -15.96 -3.02 -16.30
N LEU A 36 -15.48 -3.91 -15.42
CA LEU A 36 -15.93 -3.96 -14.03
C LEU A 36 -15.55 -2.68 -13.27
N GLN A 37 -14.32 -2.21 -13.43
CA GLN A 37 -13.85 -0.97 -12.83
C GLN A 37 -14.70 0.22 -13.26
N ASN A 38 -14.94 0.37 -14.56
CA ASN A 38 -15.76 1.46 -15.10
C ASN A 38 -17.19 1.40 -14.56
N SER A 39 -17.79 0.21 -14.48
CA SER A 39 -19.13 0.02 -13.93
C SER A 39 -19.19 0.43 -12.46
N ILE A 40 -18.21 0.00 -11.65
CA ILE A 40 -18.11 0.35 -10.23
C ILE A 40 -17.91 1.86 -10.06
N THR A 41 -16.99 2.46 -10.82
CA THR A 41 -16.66 3.88 -10.71
C THR A 41 -17.84 4.75 -11.12
N ASN A 42 -18.54 4.42 -12.21
CA ASN A 42 -19.70 5.18 -12.66
C ASN A 42 -20.88 5.06 -11.69
N THR A 43 -21.05 3.91 -11.06
CA THR A 43 -22.19 3.68 -10.14
C THR A 43 -21.91 4.22 -8.74
N PHE A 44 -20.71 4.00 -8.22
CA PHE A 44 -20.35 4.25 -6.82
C PHE A 44 -19.29 5.36 -6.62
N GLY A 45 -18.84 6.04 -7.68
CA GLY A 45 -17.80 7.08 -7.56
C GLY A 45 -18.16 8.17 -6.55
N TRP A 46 -19.41 8.64 -6.58
CA TRP A 46 -19.92 9.62 -5.59
C TRP A 46 -19.87 9.11 -4.16
N TYR A 47 -20.18 7.81 -3.95
CA TYR A 47 -20.14 7.18 -2.64
C TYR A 47 -18.71 7.13 -2.09
N TYR A 48 -17.73 6.74 -2.92
CA TYR A 48 -16.33 6.75 -2.53
C TYR A 48 -15.85 8.14 -2.11
N LEU A 49 -16.20 9.19 -2.86
CA LEU A 49 -15.84 10.56 -2.52
C LEU A 49 -16.39 10.99 -1.15
N ILE A 50 -17.65 10.67 -0.87
CA ILE A 50 -18.28 11.00 0.42
C ILE A 50 -17.58 10.22 1.56
N VAL A 51 -17.41 8.91 1.41
CA VAL A 51 -16.83 8.07 2.47
C VAL A 51 -15.38 8.46 2.74
N VAL A 52 -14.58 8.71 1.73
CA VAL A 52 -13.17 9.09 1.90
C VAL A 52 -13.06 10.49 2.52
N THR A 53 -13.93 11.42 2.13
CA THR A 53 -13.99 12.74 2.78
C THR A 53 -14.39 12.61 4.26
N LEU A 54 -15.31 11.72 4.58
CA LEU A 54 -15.64 11.42 5.99
C LEU A 54 -14.43 10.86 6.74
N PHE A 55 -13.64 10.00 6.12
CA PHE A 55 -12.39 9.51 6.73
C PHE A 55 -11.40 10.66 7.01
N VAL A 56 -11.26 11.62 6.10
CA VAL A 56 -10.45 12.83 6.33
C VAL A 56 -10.94 13.58 7.55
N ILE A 57 -12.27 13.82 7.63
CA ILE A 57 -12.87 14.53 8.77
C ILE A 57 -12.61 13.78 10.08
N VAL A 58 -12.79 12.46 10.10
CA VAL A 58 -12.52 11.64 11.29
C VAL A 58 -11.04 11.68 11.68
N CYS A 59 -10.11 11.57 10.72
CA CYS A 59 -8.68 11.67 11.00
C CYS A 59 -8.32 13.05 11.60
N LEU A 60 -8.83 14.13 11.03
CA LEU A 60 -8.61 15.49 11.54
C LEU A 60 -9.23 15.67 12.95
N TYR A 61 -10.43 15.14 13.16
CA TYR A 61 -11.05 15.14 14.49
C TYR A 61 -10.20 14.37 15.50
N LEU A 62 -9.70 13.18 15.16
CA LEU A 62 -8.83 12.41 16.05
C LEU A 62 -7.53 13.15 16.36
N LEU A 63 -6.97 13.88 15.39
CA LEU A 63 -5.73 14.63 15.55
C LEU A 63 -5.85 15.73 16.63
N VAL A 64 -6.99 16.42 16.71
CA VAL A 64 -7.20 17.55 17.63
C VAL A 64 -7.97 17.17 18.90
N SER A 65 -8.62 16.01 18.94
CA SER A 65 -9.48 15.58 20.05
C SER A 65 -8.69 14.90 21.18
N PRO A 66 -9.22 14.87 22.41
CA PRO A 66 -8.65 14.06 23.49
C PRO A 66 -8.59 12.57 23.18
N ILE A 67 -9.45 12.06 22.30
CA ILE A 67 -9.48 10.65 21.85
C ILE A 67 -8.18 10.28 21.13
N GLY A 68 -7.58 11.20 20.36
CA GLY A 68 -6.31 10.99 19.69
C GLY A 68 -5.12 10.76 20.63
N ARG A 69 -5.27 11.04 21.92
CA ARG A 69 -4.26 10.79 22.95
C ARG A 69 -4.35 9.37 23.54
N ILE A 70 -5.36 8.59 23.14
CA ILE A 70 -5.52 7.21 23.63
C ILE A 70 -4.36 6.36 23.11
N LYS A 71 -3.65 5.71 24.03
CA LYS A 71 -2.59 4.77 23.70
C LYS A 71 -3.17 3.55 23.00
N LEU A 72 -2.65 3.20 21.82
CA LEU A 72 -3.14 2.07 21.03
C LEU A 72 -2.77 0.70 21.64
N GLY A 73 -1.65 0.63 22.37
CA GLY A 73 -1.27 -0.55 23.16
C GLY A 73 -1.86 -0.53 24.56
N LYS A 74 -1.41 -1.47 25.40
CA LYS A 74 -1.73 -1.50 26.83
C LYS A 74 -1.05 -0.33 27.55
N GLN A 75 -1.53 0.00 28.76
CA GLN A 75 -1.01 1.16 29.49
C GLN A 75 0.48 1.02 29.83
N GLU A 76 0.91 -0.19 30.18
CA GLU A 76 2.28 -0.56 30.57
C GLU A 76 3.23 -0.72 29.38
N ASP A 77 2.75 -0.85 28.14
CA ASP A 77 3.57 -1.08 26.96
C ASP A 77 4.51 0.12 26.74
N LYS A 78 5.75 -0.17 26.40
CA LYS A 78 6.74 0.83 25.98
C LYS A 78 6.90 0.80 24.47
N PRO A 79 7.35 1.92 23.86
CA PRO A 79 7.67 1.90 22.43
C PRO A 79 8.71 0.82 22.12
N GLU A 80 8.42 -0.03 21.14
CA GLU A 80 9.33 -1.10 20.70
C GLU A 80 10.51 -0.53 19.90
N PHE A 81 10.29 0.57 19.18
CA PHE A 81 11.28 1.19 18.32
C PHE A 81 11.69 2.58 18.83
N SER A 82 12.94 2.96 18.57
CA SER A 82 13.39 4.33 18.79
C SER A 82 12.67 5.29 17.84
N ARG A 83 12.55 6.57 18.23
CA ARG A 83 11.90 7.59 17.37
C ARG A 83 12.51 7.69 15.95
N PRO A 84 13.85 7.71 15.76
CA PRO A 84 14.43 7.71 14.42
C PRO A 84 14.08 6.47 13.61
N THR A 85 14.08 5.28 14.23
CA THR A 85 13.69 4.03 13.57
C THR A 85 12.22 4.07 13.14
N TRP A 86 11.34 4.51 14.03
CA TRP A 86 9.91 4.66 13.73
C TRP A 86 9.66 5.65 12.59
N LEU A 87 10.33 6.81 12.59
CA LEU A 87 10.23 7.77 11.48
C LEU A 87 10.74 7.20 10.17
N ALA A 88 11.86 6.44 10.19
CA ALA A 88 12.39 5.78 8.99
C ALA A 88 11.42 4.72 8.44
N MET A 89 10.74 3.97 9.31
CA MET A 89 9.70 3.00 8.91
C MET A 89 8.49 3.69 8.27
N LEU A 90 8.01 4.79 8.87
CA LEU A 90 6.90 5.58 8.32
C LEU A 90 7.27 6.19 6.97
N PHE A 91 8.47 6.79 6.87
CA PHE A 91 8.96 7.34 5.61
C PHE A 91 9.07 6.26 4.52
N SER A 92 9.65 5.10 4.85
CA SER A 92 9.78 3.98 3.91
C SER A 92 8.41 3.45 3.44
N ALA A 93 7.42 3.41 4.33
CA ALA A 93 6.06 3.00 3.97
C ALA A 93 5.34 4.06 3.13
N GLY A 94 5.57 5.35 3.42
CA GLY A 94 4.92 6.47 2.72
C GLY A 94 5.52 6.77 1.36
N MET A 95 6.84 6.67 1.23
CA MET A 95 7.59 6.94 -0.01
C MET A 95 7.84 5.65 -0.79
N GLY A 96 6.82 4.82 -0.91
CA GLY A 96 6.89 3.58 -1.68
C GLY A 96 7.00 3.83 -3.19
N ILE A 97 7.30 2.76 -3.92
CA ILE A 97 7.48 2.77 -5.38
C ILE A 97 6.27 3.39 -6.11
N GLY A 98 5.05 3.12 -5.62
CA GLY A 98 3.83 3.69 -6.17
C GLY A 98 3.87 5.22 -6.22
N LEU A 99 4.18 5.88 -5.10
CA LEU A 99 4.26 7.34 -5.07
C LEU A 99 5.38 7.88 -5.97
N VAL A 100 6.56 7.24 -5.94
CA VAL A 100 7.71 7.67 -6.77
C VAL A 100 7.41 7.50 -8.26
N PHE A 101 6.75 6.40 -8.65
CA PHE A 101 6.35 6.15 -10.04
C PHE A 101 5.25 7.12 -10.48
N TYR A 102 4.15 7.17 -9.76
CA TYR A 102 2.97 7.97 -10.15
C TYR A 102 3.15 9.46 -9.93
N GLY A 103 4.06 9.89 -9.06
CA GLY A 103 4.40 11.30 -8.88
C GLY A 103 4.85 11.98 -10.19
N THR A 104 5.39 11.20 -11.13
CA THR A 104 5.75 11.67 -12.47
C THR A 104 4.77 11.19 -13.54
N ALA A 105 4.41 9.91 -13.52
CA ALA A 105 3.59 9.29 -14.56
C ALA A 105 2.16 9.84 -14.60
N GLU A 106 1.55 10.10 -13.45
CA GLU A 106 0.15 10.54 -13.38
C GLU A 106 -0.06 11.97 -13.90
N PRO A 107 0.72 13.00 -13.50
CA PRO A 107 0.57 14.34 -14.09
C PRO A 107 0.78 14.33 -15.59
N ILE A 108 1.76 13.57 -16.09
CA ILE A 108 2.03 13.47 -17.54
C ILE A 108 0.85 12.78 -18.23
N SER A 109 0.32 11.70 -17.67
CA SER A 109 -0.83 11.00 -18.22
C SER A 109 -2.07 11.89 -18.29
N HIS A 110 -2.38 12.62 -17.22
CA HIS A 110 -3.51 13.55 -17.21
C HIS A 110 -3.33 14.72 -18.17
N TYR A 111 -2.11 15.20 -18.34
CA TYR A 111 -1.83 16.27 -19.28
C TYR A 111 -1.92 15.83 -20.75
N ALA A 112 -1.28 14.70 -21.10
CA ALA A 112 -0.99 14.33 -22.47
C ALA A 112 -1.91 13.24 -23.05
N ILE A 113 -2.53 12.40 -22.20
CA ILE A 113 -3.23 11.18 -22.66
C ILE A 113 -4.71 11.21 -22.28
N SER A 114 -5.03 11.52 -21.03
CA SER A 114 -6.36 11.29 -20.44
C SER A 114 -6.68 12.36 -19.42
N SER A 115 -6.96 13.58 -19.88
CA SER A 115 -7.39 14.66 -19.00
C SER A 115 -8.75 14.36 -18.40
N PRO A 116 -8.95 14.54 -17.08
CA PRO A 116 -10.25 14.42 -16.44
C PRO A 116 -11.33 15.38 -16.98
N THR A 117 -10.91 16.48 -17.60
CA THR A 117 -11.81 17.45 -18.24
C THR A 117 -11.99 17.23 -19.73
N GLY A 118 -11.36 16.21 -20.31
CA GLY A 118 -11.46 15.85 -21.72
C GLY A 118 -10.52 16.60 -22.66
N GLU A 119 -9.86 17.67 -22.19
CA GLU A 119 -8.86 18.42 -22.96
C GLU A 119 -7.45 17.90 -22.65
N THR A 120 -6.61 17.71 -23.66
CA THR A 120 -5.20 17.30 -23.51
C THR A 120 -4.26 18.31 -24.13
N GLY A 121 -3.05 18.47 -23.57
CA GLY A 121 -2.02 19.34 -24.11
C GLY A 121 -2.30 20.85 -23.96
N THR A 122 -3.27 21.24 -23.17
CA THR A 122 -3.65 22.65 -22.96
C THR A 122 -3.16 23.15 -21.59
N ASP A 123 -3.16 24.47 -21.39
CA ASP A 123 -2.86 25.08 -20.09
C ASP A 123 -3.86 24.62 -19.02
N GLN A 124 -5.12 24.41 -19.41
CA GLN A 124 -6.13 23.89 -18.51
C GLN A 124 -5.82 22.43 -18.12
N ALA A 125 -5.45 21.59 -19.10
CA ALA A 125 -5.04 20.22 -18.84
C ALA A 125 -3.84 20.14 -17.89
N MET A 126 -2.89 21.08 -17.97
CA MET A 126 -1.75 21.15 -17.04
C MET A 126 -2.21 21.44 -15.59
N LYS A 127 -3.09 22.42 -15.42
CA LYS A 127 -3.65 22.76 -14.10
C LYS A 127 -4.45 21.58 -13.52
N ASP A 128 -5.26 20.95 -14.34
CA ASP A 128 -6.07 19.80 -13.93
C ASP A 128 -5.21 18.58 -13.61
N ALA A 129 -4.17 18.32 -14.39
CA ALA A 129 -3.22 17.25 -14.12
C ALA A 129 -2.59 17.37 -12.72
N MET A 130 -2.11 18.54 -12.36
CA MET A 130 -1.55 18.80 -11.04
C MET A 130 -2.63 18.69 -9.95
N ARG A 131 -3.80 19.29 -10.16
CA ARG A 131 -4.91 19.27 -9.20
C ARG A 131 -5.36 17.85 -8.88
N PHE A 132 -5.56 17.02 -9.90
CA PHE A 132 -6.01 15.63 -9.72
C PHE A 132 -4.94 14.74 -9.12
N THR A 133 -3.67 14.92 -9.50
CA THR A 133 -2.54 14.21 -8.89
C THR A 133 -2.42 14.54 -7.39
N PHE A 134 -2.47 15.81 -7.01
CA PHE A 134 -2.45 16.19 -5.60
C PHE A 134 -3.70 15.74 -4.84
N PHE A 135 -4.85 15.70 -5.48
CA PHE A 135 -6.05 15.14 -4.87
C PHE A 135 -5.93 13.63 -4.62
N HIS A 136 -5.43 12.89 -5.61
CA HIS A 136 -5.29 11.43 -5.54
C HIS A 136 -4.24 11.02 -4.48
N TRP A 137 -3.06 11.65 -4.47
CA TRP A 137 -1.95 11.30 -3.57
C TRP A 137 -1.90 12.12 -2.29
N GLY A 138 -2.85 13.03 -2.11
CA GLY A 138 -2.92 13.91 -0.96
C GLY A 138 -3.64 13.30 0.23
N ILE A 139 -4.25 14.17 1.03
CA ILE A 139 -4.82 13.82 2.34
C ILE A 139 -5.89 12.72 2.29
N HIS A 140 -6.61 12.60 1.17
CA HIS A 140 -7.66 11.59 1.00
C HIS A 140 -7.10 10.17 1.00
N ALA A 141 -6.05 9.90 0.23
CA ALA A 141 -5.40 8.58 0.20
C ALA A 141 -4.82 8.23 1.56
N TRP A 142 -4.17 9.19 2.21
CA TRP A 142 -3.57 8.98 3.53
C TRP A 142 -4.62 8.82 4.64
N ALA A 143 -5.80 9.40 4.50
CA ALA A 143 -6.90 9.17 5.43
C ALA A 143 -7.44 7.74 5.36
N ILE A 144 -7.55 7.14 4.17
CA ILE A 144 -7.91 5.73 4.00
C ILE A 144 -6.89 4.85 4.72
N TYR A 145 -5.61 5.07 4.44
CA TYR A 145 -4.50 4.35 5.09
C TYR A 145 -4.55 4.53 6.61
N GLY A 146 -4.71 5.76 7.08
CA GLY A 146 -4.75 6.12 8.50
C GLY A 146 -5.89 5.42 9.26
N ILE A 147 -7.11 5.45 8.74
CA ILE A 147 -8.28 4.80 9.38
C ILE A 147 -8.09 3.29 9.49
N ILE A 148 -7.62 2.64 8.43
CA ILE A 148 -7.39 1.19 8.44
C ILE A 148 -6.28 0.84 9.43
N ALA A 149 -5.16 1.56 9.38
CA ALA A 149 -4.03 1.33 10.30
C ALA A 149 -4.40 1.55 11.76
N LEU A 150 -5.10 2.64 12.09
CA LEU A 150 -5.58 2.93 13.44
C LEU A 150 -6.55 1.88 13.94
N SER A 151 -7.50 1.46 13.10
CA SER A 151 -8.47 0.43 13.45
C SER A 151 -7.77 -0.90 13.75
N LEU A 152 -6.90 -1.37 12.84
CA LEU A 152 -6.14 -2.60 13.05
C LEU A 152 -5.27 -2.52 14.31
N ALA A 153 -4.53 -1.41 14.50
CA ALA A 153 -3.69 -1.23 15.67
C ALA A 153 -4.49 -1.24 16.98
N TYR A 154 -5.62 -0.55 17.03
CA TYR A 154 -6.48 -0.52 18.22
C TYR A 154 -7.03 -1.91 18.55
N PHE A 155 -7.58 -2.61 17.57
CA PHE A 155 -8.15 -3.95 17.84
C PHE A 155 -7.08 -4.98 18.15
N THR A 156 -5.93 -4.94 17.46
CA THR A 156 -4.83 -5.89 17.68
C THR A 156 -4.11 -5.65 19.00
N PHE A 157 -3.63 -4.43 19.23
CA PHE A 157 -2.74 -4.18 20.37
C PHE A 157 -3.51 -3.86 21.66
N ARG A 158 -4.64 -3.14 21.58
CA ARG A 158 -5.38 -2.77 22.78
C ARG A 158 -6.45 -3.78 23.15
N LYS A 159 -7.15 -4.37 22.17
CA LYS A 159 -8.23 -5.35 22.42
C LYS A 159 -7.74 -6.80 22.39
N GLY A 160 -6.51 -7.06 21.89
CA GLY A 160 -5.97 -8.42 21.78
C GLY A 160 -6.64 -9.28 20.72
N GLU A 161 -7.34 -8.64 19.76
CA GLU A 161 -7.99 -9.32 18.66
C GLU A 161 -6.98 -9.74 17.58
N ARG A 162 -7.41 -10.61 16.68
CA ARG A 162 -6.57 -10.96 15.51
C ARG A 162 -6.41 -9.76 14.60
N SER A 163 -5.22 -9.64 13.98
CA SER A 163 -4.95 -8.59 12.99
C SER A 163 -5.65 -8.90 11.66
N LEU A 164 -6.98 -8.82 11.65
CA LEU A 164 -7.87 -9.09 10.51
C LEU A 164 -8.84 -7.93 10.34
N ILE A 165 -9.20 -7.63 9.10
CA ILE A 165 -10.20 -6.58 8.82
C ILE A 165 -11.53 -6.94 9.43
N SER A 166 -11.97 -8.22 9.37
CA SER A 166 -13.19 -8.68 9.99
C SER A 166 -13.24 -8.42 11.49
N ALA A 167 -12.11 -8.52 12.19
CA ALA A 167 -12.04 -8.27 13.63
C ALA A 167 -12.34 -6.80 13.98
N THR A 168 -11.97 -5.84 13.13
CA THR A 168 -12.25 -4.41 13.34
C THR A 168 -13.75 -4.10 13.22
N LEU A 169 -14.50 -4.96 12.56
CA LEU A 169 -15.95 -4.80 12.33
C LEU A 169 -16.83 -5.48 13.39
N LYS A 170 -16.24 -6.21 14.35
CA LYS A 170 -16.98 -6.86 15.45
C LYS A 170 -17.96 -5.95 16.18
N PRO A 171 -17.64 -4.69 16.52
CA PRO A 171 -18.58 -3.82 17.23
C PRO A 171 -19.87 -3.53 16.44
N VAL A 172 -19.79 -3.54 15.12
CA VAL A 172 -20.93 -3.26 14.24
C VAL A 172 -21.65 -4.55 13.84
N MET A 173 -20.91 -5.60 13.51
CA MET A 173 -21.44 -6.83 12.93
C MET A 173 -21.67 -7.95 13.96
N GLY A 174 -21.17 -7.79 15.20
CA GLY A 174 -21.29 -8.80 16.26
C GLY A 174 -20.73 -10.15 15.81
N LYS A 175 -21.53 -11.23 16.02
CA LYS A 175 -21.14 -12.61 15.68
C LYS A 175 -20.94 -12.85 14.17
N HIS A 176 -21.51 -12.01 13.29
CA HIS A 176 -21.35 -12.16 11.85
C HIS A 176 -19.91 -11.88 11.38
N ALA A 177 -19.17 -11.05 12.14
CA ALA A 177 -17.76 -10.80 11.88
C ALA A 177 -16.87 -12.05 12.01
N GLU A 178 -17.28 -13.04 12.81
CA GLU A 178 -16.57 -14.32 12.98
C GLU A 178 -17.12 -15.43 12.07
N GLY A 179 -18.26 -15.18 11.43
CA GLY A 179 -18.97 -16.11 10.55
C GLY A 179 -18.49 -16.09 9.11
N LEU A 180 -19.39 -16.46 8.20
CA LEU A 180 -19.12 -16.50 6.75
C LEU A 180 -18.79 -15.10 6.20
N VAL A 181 -19.53 -14.08 6.65
CA VAL A 181 -19.33 -12.70 6.17
C VAL A 181 -17.94 -12.20 6.54
N GLY A 182 -17.47 -12.42 7.77
CA GLY A 182 -16.10 -12.07 8.18
C GLY A 182 -15.04 -12.78 7.35
N LYS A 183 -15.24 -14.06 7.02
CA LYS A 183 -14.31 -14.79 6.14
C LYS A 183 -14.27 -14.23 4.73
N ILE A 184 -15.40 -13.81 4.16
CA ILE A 184 -15.46 -13.16 2.84
C ILE A 184 -14.70 -11.85 2.87
N ILE A 185 -14.89 -11.02 3.89
CA ILE A 185 -14.18 -9.77 4.08
C ILE A 185 -12.66 -10.00 4.13
N ASP A 186 -12.22 -10.98 4.91
CA ASP A 186 -10.79 -11.30 5.04
C ASP A 186 -10.20 -11.86 3.73
N ILE A 187 -10.96 -12.66 2.96
CA ILE A 187 -10.54 -13.14 1.64
C ILE A 187 -10.35 -11.95 0.69
N ILE A 188 -11.31 -11.03 0.64
CA ILE A 188 -11.21 -9.82 -0.20
C ILE A 188 -9.99 -8.99 0.21
N ALA A 189 -9.78 -8.78 1.51
CA ALA A 189 -8.64 -8.03 2.03
C ALA A 189 -7.30 -8.68 1.65
N VAL A 190 -7.17 -10.01 1.76
CA VAL A 190 -5.97 -10.74 1.36
C VAL A 190 -5.72 -10.61 -0.15
N ILE A 191 -6.75 -10.82 -0.98
CA ILE A 191 -6.63 -10.71 -2.44
C ILE A 191 -6.22 -9.30 -2.83
N ALA A 192 -6.89 -8.28 -2.31
CA ALA A 192 -6.55 -6.87 -2.57
C ALA A 192 -5.10 -6.54 -2.18
N THR A 193 -4.65 -7.03 -1.02
CA THR A 193 -3.28 -6.81 -0.54
C THR A 193 -2.26 -7.48 -1.46
N VAL A 194 -2.47 -8.74 -1.85
CA VAL A 194 -1.53 -9.46 -2.71
C VAL A 194 -1.46 -8.85 -4.11
N ILE A 195 -2.60 -8.48 -4.70
CA ILE A 195 -2.63 -7.79 -6.00
C ILE A 195 -1.92 -6.44 -5.90
N GLY A 196 -2.18 -5.65 -4.85
CA GLY A 196 -1.51 -4.36 -4.63
C GLY A 196 0.00 -4.49 -4.52
N VAL A 197 0.50 -5.48 -3.75
CA VAL A 197 1.95 -5.76 -3.64
C VAL A 197 2.53 -6.19 -4.99
N ALA A 198 1.87 -7.10 -5.71
CA ALA A 198 2.33 -7.56 -7.02
C ALA A 198 2.42 -6.41 -8.04
N THR A 199 1.41 -5.55 -8.07
CA THR A 199 1.39 -4.34 -8.93
C THR A 199 2.53 -3.39 -8.58
N THR A 200 2.76 -3.13 -7.29
CA THR A 200 3.84 -2.26 -6.82
C THR A 200 5.21 -2.82 -7.20
N LEU A 201 5.43 -4.13 -7.05
CA LEU A 201 6.68 -4.78 -7.46
C LEU A 201 6.88 -4.70 -8.99
N GLY A 202 5.81 -4.86 -9.77
CA GLY A 202 5.85 -4.72 -11.23
C GLY A 202 6.25 -3.32 -11.68
N PHE A 203 5.58 -2.29 -11.18
CA PHE A 203 5.95 -0.90 -11.48
C PHE A 203 7.36 -0.56 -11.01
N GLY A 204 7.76 -1.06 -9.84
CA GLY A 204 9.12 -0.90 -9.33
C GLY A 204 10.17 -1.48 -10.26
N ALA A 205 9.92 -2.65 -10.82
CA ALA A 205 10.85 -3.27 -11.76
C ALA A 205 11.00 -2.45 -13.06
N VAL A 206 9.89 -1.93 -13.59
CA VAL A 206 9.91 -1.03 -14.76
C VAL A 206 10.71 0.23 -14.47
N GLN A 207 10.45 0.86 -13.32
CA GLN A 207 11.15 2.08 -12.92
C GLN A 207 12.64 1.86 -12.68
N ILE A 208 13.02 0.78 -11.99
CA ILE A 208 14.42 0.40 -11.76
C ILE A 208 15.10 0.11 -13.10
N ASN A 209 14.45 -0.65 -13.99
CA ASN A 209 15.02 -0.94 -15.30
C ASN A 209 15.22 0.33 -16.12
N GLY A 210 14.27 1.27 -16.12
CA GLY A 210 14.42 2.58 -16.76
C GLY A 210 15.62 3.36 -16.22
N GLY A 211 15.79 3.41 -14.89
CA GLY A 211 16.95 4.06 -14.27
C GLY A 211 18.28 3.38 -14.62
N LEU A 212 18.33 2.04 -14.57
CA LEU A 212 19.54 1.28 -14.97
C LEU A 212 19.85 1.42 -16.47
N SER A 213 18.82 1.49 -17.30
CA SER A 213 18.98 1.76 -18.72
C SER A 213 19.62 3.12 -18.98
N TYR A 214 19.14 4.15 -18.30
CA TYR A 214 19.65 5.51 -18.42
C TYR A 214 21.08 5.66 -17.91
N LEU A 215 21.41 5.05 -16.76
CA LEU A 215 22.71 5.23 -16.11
C LEU A 215 23.80 4.27 -16.63
N PHE A 216 23.42 3.04 -16.98
CA PHE A 216 24.36 1.95 -17.26
C PHE A 216 24.12 1.26 -18.60
N ASN A 217 23.20 1.77 -19.43
CA ASN A 217 22.80 1.18 -20.72
C ASN A 217 22.30 -0.27 -20.59
N VAL A 218 21.72 -0.65 -19.45
CA VAL A 218 21.09 -1.98 -19.29
C VAL A 218 19.88 -2.06 -20.22
N PRO A 219 19.74 -3.14 -21.02
CA PRO A 219 18.61 -3.27 -21.94
C PRO A 219 17.26 -3.14 -21.25
N SER A 220 16.36 -2.31 -21.80
CA SER A 220 14.99 -2.19 -21.31
C SER A 220 14.11 -3.23 -21.99
N ASN A 221 14.17 -4.47 -21.51
CA ASN A 221 13.44 -5.62 -22.07
C ASN A 221 12.85 -6.51 -20.97
N LEU A 222 12.01 -7.46 -21.37
CA LEU A 222 11.34 -8.38 -20.44
C LEU A 222 12.32 -9.20 -19.60
N THR A 223 13.47 -9.59 -20.15
CA THR A 223 14.48 -10.37 -19.42
C THR A 223 15.07 -9.57 -18.26
N SER A 224 15.48 -8.31 -18.52
CA SER A 224 16.00 -7.43 -17.49
C SER A 224 14.95 -7.15 -16.40
N GLN A 225 13.71 -6.86 -16.81
CA GLN A 225 12.60 -6.65 -15.88
C GLN A 225 12.31 -7.89 -15.04
N PHE A 226 12.32 -9.08 -15.65
CA PHE A 226 12.13 -10.35 -14.94
C PHE A 226 13.22 -10.60 -13.88
N LEU A 227 14.48 -10.35 -14.21
CA LEU A 227 15.58 -10.48 -13.26
C LEU A 227 15.45 -9.49 -12.10
N ILE A 228 15.06 -8.25 -12.39
CA ILE A 228 14.83 -7.23 -11.37
C ILE A 228 13.67 -7.65 -10.45
N ILE A 229 12.54 -8.09 -11.01
CA ILE A 229 11.38 -8.58 -10.23
C ILE A 229 11.81 -9.74 -9.35
N LEU A 230 12.58 -10.68 -9.86
CA LEU A 230 13.05 -11.84 -9.10
C LEU A 230 13.88 -11.41 -7.89
N VAL A 231 14.88 -10.54 -8.10
CA VAL A 231 15.73 -10.02 -7.02
C VAL A 231 14.91 -9.27 -5.97
N VAL A 232 14.06 -8.33 -6.41
CA VAL A 232 13.23 -7.51 -5.51
C VAL A 232 12.24 -8.39 -4.75
N THR A 233 11.66 -9.40 -5.39
CA THR A 233 10.74 -10.36 -4.73
C THR A 233 11.46 -11.17 -3.67
N ILE A 234 12.68 -11.65 -3.94
CA ILE A 234 13.50 -12.38 -2.93
C ILE A 234 13.78 -11.46 -1.73
N LEU A 235 14.20 -10.22 -1.97
CA LEU A 235 14.44 -9.25 -0.91
C LEU A 235 13.17 -8.94 -0.10
N PHE A 236 12.03 -8.83 -0.78
CA PHE A 236 10.72 -8.65 -0.13
C PHE A 236 10.36 -9.85 0.75
N ILE A 237 10.51 -11.08 0.25
CA ILE A 237 10.25 -12.30 1.02
C ILE A 237 11.16 -12.39 2.24
N VAL A 238 12.46 -12.14 2.06
CA VAL A 238 13.43 -12.13 3.18
C VAL A 238 13.02 -11.06 4.22
N SER A 239 12.67 -9.86 3.78
CA SER A 239 12.19 -8.80 4.66
C SER A 239 10.91 -9.18 5.41
N ALA A 240 9.95 -9.81 4.73
CA ALA A 240 8.69 -10.25 5.33
C ALA A 240 8.88 -11.37 6.35
N LEU A 241 9.80 -12.30 6.10
CA LEU A 241 10.10 -13.44 6.99
C LEU A 241 10.96 -13.03 8.20
N THR A 242 11.89 -12.09 8.02
CA THR A 242 12.77 -11.60 9.10
C THR A 242 12.17 -10.45 9.88
N GLY A 243 11.02 -9.93 9.42
CA GLY A 243 10.41 -8.74 9.97
C GLY A 243 11.29 -7.50 9.79
N VAL A 244 11.12 -6.52 10.66
CA VAL A 244 11.85 -5.24 10.61
C VAL A 244 13.36 -5.39 10.89
N LEU A 245 13.84 -6.59 11.20
CA LEU A 245 15.22 -6.85 11.62
C LEU A 245 16.24 -6.35 10.58
N LEU A 246 15.95 -6.51 9.30
CA LEU A 246 16.86 -6.09 8.23
C LEU A 246 16.98 -4.55 8.14
N VAL A 247 15.84 -3.85 8.27
CA VAL A 247 15.82 -2.38 8.34
C VAL A 247 16.56 -1.89 9.57
N MET A 248 16.40 -2.56 10.72
CA MET A 248 17.13 -2.26 11.94
C MET A 248 18.64 -2.48 11.79
N ILE A 249 19.08 -3.56 11.14
CA ILE A 249 20.51 -3.84 10.90
C ILE A 249 21.12 -2.75 10.02
N ILE A 250 20.47 -2.34 8.96
CA ILE A 250 20.95 -1.28 8.04
C ILE A 250 21.02 0.08 8.75
N VAL A 251 20.00 0.42 9.52
CA VAL A 251 19.96 1.68 10.29
C VAL A 251 20.99 1.66 11.41
N ALA A 252 21.15 0.53 12.13
CA ALA A 252 22.13 0.39 13.20
C ALA A 252 23.58 0.36 12.68
N SER A 253 23.84 -0.20 11.50
CA SER A 253 25.19 -0.17 10.88
C SER A 253 25.57 1.24 10.44
N ARG A 254 24.64 2.03 9.92
CA ARG A 254 24.87 3.46 9.60
C ARG A 254 25.12 4.29 10.87
N HIS A 255 24.44 4.00 11.96
CA HIS A 255 24.65 4.73 13.23
C HIS A 255 26.05 4.45 13.80
N ARG A 256 26.57 3.23 13.66
CA ARG A 256 27.95 2.89 14.09
C ARG A 256 29.01 3.57 13.21
N SER A 257 28.77 3.72 11.91
CA SER A 257 29.73 4.41 11.03
C SER A 257 29.79 5.92 11.30
N VAL A 258 28.66 6.56 11.66
CA VAL A 258 28.62 7.99 12.01
C VAL A 258 29.22 8.26 13.39
N THR A 259 29.03 7.37 14.38
CA THR A 259 29.68 7.48 15.70
C THR A 259 31.18 7.20 15.64
N SER A 260 31.61 6.27 14.78
CA SER A 260 33.02 5.99 14.55
C SER A 260 33.74 7.17 13.85
N CYS A 261 33.03 7.86 12.92
CA CYS A 261 33.57 9.04 12.25
C CYS A 261 33.71 10.26 13.18
N LYS A 262 32.81 10.38 14.19
CA LYS A 262 32.93 11.43 15.22
C LYS A 262 34.04 11.15 16.24
N ALA A 263 34.33 9.87 16.51
CA ALA A 263 35.42 9.49 17.42
C ALA A 263 36.84 9.59 16.78
N VAL A 264 36.92 9.75 15.46
CA VAL A 264 38.20 9.98 14.73
C VAL A 264 38.48 11.48 14.54
N LEU A 265 37.45 12.35 14.76
CA LEU A 265 37.58 13.81 14.63
C LEU A 265 37.63 14.56 15.96
N SER A 266 37.63 13.84 17.09
CA SER A 266 37.93 14.33 18.43
C SER A 266 39.32 13.85 18.88
#